data_f91306c9e37fbc03f5329a7766aab06f
#
_entry.id   f91306c9e37fbc03f5329a7766aab06f
#
_cell.length_a   1.000
_cell.length_b   1.000
_cell.length_c   1.000
_cell.angle_alpha   90.00
_cell.angle_beta   90.00
_cell.angle_gamma   90.00
#
_symmetry.space_group_name_H-M   'P 1'
#
loop_
_entity.id
_entity.type
_entity.pdbx_description
1 polymer ?
#
loop_
_entity_poly.entity_id
_entity_poly.type
_entity_poly.pdbx_seq_one_letter_code
_entity_poly.pdbx_strand_id
1 'polypeptide(L)'
;MKKIRLILACLFCLTIQYASAKPGQVDYTILSAGGESFPTTVYGNPYSGNYRSILEIAPEVTGLKGVRLPVDKQGNLKATRLQLKFNQSVKLLLGVAGPSGQTFDASMLAKLDFHKGKVSSKPVLLNALSITELPAMDVYEVRYPAGEQELTIPENPGFHIAVLGAVSSGKKIAYRDVKLPDQEDYEAFYIDGFVNDTPLFTVVGGQDQPVINVGSPGTEEILGGFEAGSVVRVNGVYHMFPTERTGAPDMPMSHDRVKTRIGHWTSPDAICWTRQTPIIESTGVYAIVHEDNPMNDRRSAIWSFNAVFSEENNRWYGYYLAYTTDKDVQPNHSFGRIWRCESQVPGIEGIGGPYKDMGIIVEPGLDSQLWEGRQGVASFYPFKVKDHWYGFISGAYPFLTKEDYPLHGGKKKMAWYVGLAQSETMEGPWTRMGEDVNPLTCIHPTFCENPIVSQLPNGLYIAMFDGGPSYLKLPNKIAYTLSKDGVNWTRAHYLAIDSTVNKWWMTMRTPLCLIPEGDDVYTIVYTAWVHDDTSDNPNAKTRFNPVGMVKVKIDNKVLDEIAKGL
;
A
#
# COMPACT_ATOMS: atom_id res chain seq x y z
N MET A 1 -7.08 -68.05 -6.98
CA MET A 1 -7.73 -66.75 -6.75
C MET A 1 -6.66 -65.70 -6.77
N LYS A 2 -6.57 -64.95 -7.86
CA LYS A 2 -5.53 -63.95 -8.13
C LYS A 2 -5.84 -62.64 -7.42
N LYS A 3 -4.89 -62.14 -6.61
CA LYS A 3 -4.95 -60.79 -6.02
C LYS A 3 -4.51 -59.76 -7.07
N ILE A 4 -5.43 -58.91 -7.47
CA ILE A 4 -5.14 -57.74 -8.30
C ILE A 4 -4.67 -56.62 -7.35
N ARG A 5 -3.42 -56.20 -7.51
CA ARG A 5 -2.89 -54.97 -6.89
C ARG A 5 -3.26 -53.77 -7.77
N LEU A 6 -4.10 -52.93 -7.23
CA LEU A 6 -4.41 -51.62 -7.83
C LEU A 6 -3.28 -50.63 -7.44
N ILE A 7 -2.48 -50.23 -8.41
CA ILE A 7 -1.50 -49.17 -8.26
C ILE A 7 -2.23 -47.86 -8.54
N LEU A 8 -2.48 -47.09 -7.49
CA LEU A 8 -2.96 -45.72 -7.61
C LEU A 8 -1.76 -44.83 -7.95
N ALA A 9 -1.66 -44.44 -9.20
CA ALA A 9 -0.73 -43.38 -9.63
C ALA A 9 -1.31 -42.05 -9.23
N CYS A 10 -0.75 -41.40 -8.20
CA CYS A 10 -1.00 -40.01 -7.92
C CYS A 10 -0.39 -39.15 -9.04
N LEU A 11 -1.21 -38.73 -10.00
CA LEU A 11 -0.87 -37.65 -10.88
C LEU A 11 -0.90 -36.36 -10.02
N PHE A 12 0.26 -35.88 -9.64
CA PHE A 12 0.44 -34.48 -9.25
C PHE A 12 0.23 -33.62 -10.51
N CYS A 13 -0.97 -33.12 -10.71
CA CYS A 13 -1.18 -32.01 -11.60
C CYS A 13 -0.52 -30.78 -10.98
N LEU A 14 0.74 -30.52 -11.34
CA LEU A 14 1.30 -29.19 -11.30
C LEU A 14 0.49 -28.36 -12.32
N THR A 15 -0.57 -27.71 -11.86
CA THR A 15 -1.15 -26.59 -12.58
C THR A 15 -0.15 -25.43 -12.46
N ILE A 16 0.79 -25.38 -13.40
CA ILE A 16 1.46 -24.12 -13.73
C ILE A 16 0.33 -23.23 -14.22
N GLN A 17 -0.11 -22.30 -13.37
CA GLN A 17 -0.94 -21.19 -13.83
C GLN A 17 -0.09 -20.41 -14.83
N TYR A 18 -0.26 -20.69 -16.10
CA TYR A 18 0.13 -19.79 -17.15
C TYR A 18 -0.73 -18.53 -16.94
N ALA A 19 -0.11 -17.44 -16.48
CA ALA A 19 -0.72 -16.14 -16.58
C ALA A 19 -1.21 -16.03 -18.02
N SER A 20 -2.51 -15.89 -18.23
CA SER A 20 -3.10 -15.78 -19.56
C SER A 20 -2.50 -14.54 -20.21
N ALA A 21 -1.74 -14.72 -21.28
CA ALA A 21 -1.11 -13.61 -21.97
C ALA A 21 -2.19 -12.60 -22.38
N LYS A 22 -1.98 -11.33 -22.04
CA LYS A 22 -2.90 -10.25 -22.39
C LYS A 22 -3.15 -10.29 -23.90
N PRO A 23 -4.40 -10.12 -24.41
CA PRO A 23 -4.67 -10.18 -25.81
C PRO A 23 -3.74 -9.26 -26.62
N GLY A 24 -2.97 -9.84 -27.55
CA GLY A 24 -2.00 -9.12 -28.38
C GLY A 24 -0.59 -9.00 -27.84
N GLN A 25 -0.31 -9.45 -26.62
CA GLN A 25 1.07 -9.60 -26.13
C GLN A 25 1.82 -10.64 -26.96
N VAL A 26 3.08 -10.34 -27.27
CA VAL A 26 3.98 -11.26 -27.97
C VAL A 26 5.13 -11.61 -27.06
N ASP A 27 5.35 -12.90 -26.85
CA ASP A 27 6.55 -13.37 -26.19
C ASP A 27 7.73 -13.34 -27.16
N TYR A 28 8.92 -13.08 -26.62
CA TYR A 28 10.15 -13.01 -27.37
C TYR A 28 11.34 -13.47 -26.52
N THR A 29 12.43 -13.84 -27.19
CA THR A 29 13.66 -14.24 -26.54
C THR A 29 14.66 -13.10 -26.54
N ILE A 30 15.26 -12.84 -25.38
CA ILE A 30 16.40 -11.92 -25.24
C ILE A 30 17.67 -12.75 -25.48
N LEU A 31 18.42 -12.40 -26.53
CA LEU A 31 19.64 -13.10 -26.93
C LEU A 31 20.92 -12.45 -26.37
N SER A 32 20.85 -11.18 -25.99
CA SER A 32 22.00 -10.44 -25.45
C SER A 32 22.42 -11.02 -24.10
N ALA A 33 23.73 -11.16 -23.91
CA ALA A 33 24.30 -11.61 -22.64
C ALA A 33 23.95 -10.64 -21.51
N GLY A 34 23.42 -11.16 -20.40
CA GLY A 34 23.01 -10.35 -19.25
C GLY A 34 21.69 -9.61 -19.42
N GLY A 35 20.96 -9.82 -20.53
CA GLY A 35 19.64 -9.25 -20.72
C GLY A 35 18.61 -9.91 -19.80
N GLU A 36 18.06 -9.17 -18.86
CA GLU A 36 16.99 -9.60 -17.96
C GLU A 36 15.65 -9.05 -18.41
N SER A 37 14.61 -9.87 -18.29
CA SER A 37 13.23 -9.40 -18.46
C SER A 37 12.63 -9.00 -17.12
N PHE A 38 11.65 -8.09 -17.18
CA PHE A 38 10.82 -7.72 -16.04
C PHE A 38 9.37 -7.59 -16.48
N PRO A 39 8.41 -7.80 -15.60
CA PRO A 39 7.01 -7.50 -15.90
C PRO A 39 6.83 -5.97 -15.94
N THR A 40 6.25 -5.46 -17.01
CA THR A 40 5.92 -4.03 -17.16
C THR A 40 4.62 -3.76 -16.41
N THR A 41 4.74 -3.68 -15.09
CA THR A 41 3.66 -3.45 -14.13
C THR A 41 4.12 -2.39 -13.12
N VAL A 42 3.19 -1.85 -12.36
CA VAL A 42 3.56 -1.09 -11.15
C VAL A 42 4.54 -1.92 -10.33
N TYR A 43 5.59 -1.30 -9.82
CA TYR A 43 6.78 -1.88 -9.17
C TYR A 43 7.75 -2.64 -10.07
N GLY A 44 7.44 -2.88 -11.33
CA GLY A 44 8.43 -3.38 -12.26
C GLY A 44 9.63 -2.44 -12.33
N ASN A 45 10.85 -2.98 -12.28
CA ASN A 45 12.06 -2.16 -12.40
C ASN A 45 12.65 -2.28 -13.82
N PRO A 46 12.58 -1.22 -14.63
CA PRO A 46 13.11 -1.24 -15.98
C PRO A 46 14.64 -1.11 -16.07
N TYR A 47 15.31 -0.92 -14.93
CA TYR A 47 16.77 -0.72 -14.88
C TYR A 47 17.42 -1.73 -13.95
N SER A 48 18.61 -2.22 -14.33
CA SER A 48 19.45 -3.05 -13.46
C SER A 48 20.50 -2.17 -12.74
N GLY A 49 20.73 -2.45 -11.46
CA GLY A 49 21.69 -1.71 -10.62
C GLY A 49 21.14 -0.41 -10.02
N ASN A 50 19.82 -0.22 -10.06
CA ASN A 50 19.14 0.97 -9.55
C ASN A 50 17.76 0.55 -9.02
N TYR A 51 17.19 1.33 -8.09
CA TYR A 51 15.91 1.09 -7.43
C TYR A 51 14.69 1.75 -8.11
N ARG A 52 14.86 2.32 -9.30
CA ARG A 52 13.81 3.03 -10.02
C ARG A 52 12.72 2.08 -10.46
N SER A 53 11.56 2.21 -9.87
CA SER A 53 10.39 1.37 -10.14
C SER A 53 9.33 2.14 -10.90
N ILE A 54 8.56 1.43 -11.70
CA ILE A 54 7.34 1.96 -12.32
C ILE A 54 6.34 2.27 -11.21
N LEU A 55 5.83 3.49 -11.20
CA LEU A 55 4.85 3.98 -10.23
C LEU A 55 3.46 3.99 -10.83
N GLU A 56 3.37 4.31 -12.11
CA GLU A 56 2.15 4.37 -12.88
C GLU A 56 2.39 3.86 -14.28
N ILE A 57 1.38 3.28 -14.87
CA ILE A 57 1.47 2.71 -16.19
C ILE A 57 0.10 2.64 -16.86
N ALA A 58 0.06 3.07 -18.13
CA ALA A 58 -1.15 2.97 -18.93
C ALA A 58 -1.59 1.50 -19.13
N PRO A 59 -2.90 1.21 -19.07
CA PRO A 59 -3.43 -0.14 -19.24
C PRO A 59 -2.96 -0.84 -20.53
N GLU A 60 -2.71 -0.07 -21.59
CA GLU A 60 -2.28 -0.60 -22.89
C GLU A 60 -0.92 -1.29 -22.85
N VAL A 61 -0.04 -0.85 -21.94
CA VAL A 61 1.33 -1.36 -21.79
C VAL A 61 1.53 -2.20 -20.53
N THR A 62 0.55 -2.23 -19.63
CA THR A 62 0.60 -3.04 -18.41
C THR A 62 0.70 -4.53 -18.74
N GLY A 63 1.54 -5.26 -18.00
CA GLY A 63 1.67 -6.71 -18.09
C GLY A 63 2.51 -7.21 -19.27
N LEU A 64 3.15 -6.32 -20.03
CA LEU A 64 4.08 -6.72 -21.09
C LEU A 64 5.38 -7.24 -20.45
N LYS A 65 6.15 -7.99 -21.24
CA LYS A 65 7.49 -8.43 -20.89
C LYS A 65 8.47 -7.36 -21.35
N GLY A 66 8.97 -6.57 -20.40
CA GLY A 66 9.99 -5.54 -20.64
C GLY A 66 11.42 -6.10 -20.61
N VAL A 67 12.39 -5.28 -20.99
CA VAL A 67 13.83 -5.60 -20.89
C VAL A 67 14.51 -4.58 -19.97
N ARG A 68 15.22 -5.07 -18.96
CA ARG A 68 16.01 -4.21 -18.06
C ARG A 68 17.21 -3.64 -18.78
N LEU A 69 17.39 -2.33 -18.64
CA LEU A 69 18.53 -1.62 -19.16
C LEU A 69 19.56 -1.37 -18.04
N PRO A 70 20.87 -1.61 -18.29
CA PRO A 70 21.89 -1.38 -17.30
C PRO A 70 22.12 0.13 -17.09
N VAL A 71 22.21 0.52 -15.82
CA VAL A 71 22.57 1.89 -15.41
C VAL A 71 23.78 1.88 -14.49
N ASP A 72 24.43 3.03 -14.35
CA ASP A 72 25.48 3.26 -13.35
C ASP A 72 24.87 3.59 -11.97
N LYS A 73 25.73 3.83 -10.97
CA LYS A 73 25.30 4.19 -9.60
C LYS A 73 24.55 5.54 -9.54
N GLN A 74 24.75 6.41 -10.51
CA GLN A 74 24.08 7.68 -10.65
C GLN A 74 22.74 7.56 -11.42
N GLY A 75 22.45 6.36 -11.96
CA GLY A 75 21.23 6.10 -12.73
C GLY A 75 21.33 6.50 -14.20
N ASN A 76 22.55 6.75 -14.72
CA ASN A 76 22.76 7.01 -16.14
C ASN A 76 22.81 5.70 -16.92
N LEU A 77 22.24 5.69 -18.11
CA LEU A 77 22.24 4.52 -18.99
C LEU A 77 23.66 4.19 -19.46
N LYS A 78 24.02 2.90 -19.37
CA LYS A 78 25.23 2.36 -19.99
C LYS A 78 24.99 2.00 -21.44
N ALA A 79 26.02 2.08 -22.27
CA ALA A 79 25.92 1.60 -23.64
C ALA A 79 25.38 0.17 -23.69
N THR A 80 24.33 -0.04 -24.45
CA THR A 80 23.60 -1.32 -24.44
C THR A 80 23.25 -1.74 -25.87
N ARG A 81 23.53 -3.01 -26.17
CA ARG A 81 23.15 -3.66 -27.42
C ARG A 81 22.18 -4.78 -27.10
N LEU A 82 20.90 -4.55 -27.40
CA LEU A 82 19.83 -5.53 -27.21
C LEU A 82 19.65 -6.36 -28.47
N GLN A 83 19.78 -7.66 -28.34
CA GLN A 83 19.43 -8.63 -29.37
C GLN A 83 18.18 -9.39 -28.95
N LEU A 84 17.14 -9.27 -29.75
CA LEU A 84 15.79 -9.79 -29.48
C LEU A 84 15.36 -10.70 -30.65
N LYS A 85 14.74 -11.83 -30.33
CA LYS A 85 14.19 -12.73 -31.35
C LYS A 85 12.68 -12.78 -31.25
N PHE A 86 12.01 -12.37 -32.32
CA PHE A 86 10.56 -12.35 -32.44
C PHE A 86 10.07 -13.47 -33.36
N ASN A 87 9.02 -14.18 -32.94
CA ASN A 87 8.41 -15.25 -33.74
C ASN A 87 7.47 -14.73 -34.82
N GLN A 88 7.11 -13.44 -34.75
CA GLN A 88 6.24 -12.76 -35.72
C GLN A 88 6.61 -11.27 -35.81
N SER A 89 6.04 -10.56 -36.77
CA SER A 89 6.19 -9.10 -36.83
C SER A 89 5.54 -8.42 -35.63
N VAL A 90 6.24 -7.48 -35.01
CA VAL A 90 5.87 -6.86 -33.75
C VAL A 90 6.01 -5.33 -33.77
N LYS A 91 5.39 -4.72 -32.77
CA LYS A 91 5.69 -3.37 -32.30
C LYS A 91 6.36 -3.49 -30.94
N LEU A 92 7.64 -3.16 -30.86
CA LEU A 92 8.35 -2.97 -29.61
C LEU A 92 7.97 -1.59 -29.05
N LEU A 93 7.56 -1.53 -27.79
CA LEU A 93 7.12 -0.30 -27.14
C LEU A 93 8.25 0.26 -26.27
N LEU A 94 8.56 1.52 -26.49
CA LEU A 94 9.59 2.25 -25.75
C LEU A 94 8.95 3.41 -25.00
N GLY A 95 9.16 3.45 -23.68
CA GLY A 95 8.91 4.63 -22.86
C GLY A 95 10.07 5.60 -23.01
N VAL A 96 9.83 6.87 -23.28
CA VAL A 96 10.87 7.90 -23.40
C VAL A 96 10.45 9.19 -22.71
N ALA A 97 11.42 9.86 -22.07
CA ALA A 97 11.23 11.19 -21.49
C ALA A 97 12.47 12.05 -21.70
N GLY A 98 12.28 13.35 -21.84
CA GLY A 98 13.38 14.31 -21.89
C GLY A 98 14.14 14.37 -20.55
N PRO A 99 15.26 15.09 -20.51
CA PRO A 99 15.91 15.43 -19.26
C PRO A 99 14.94 16.20 -18.35
N SER A 100 15.13 16.12 -17.03
CA SER A 100 14.29 16.82 -16.07
C SER A 100 14.10 18.31 -16.45
N GLY A 101 12.85 18.75 -16.53
CA GLY A 101 12.49 20.13 -16.92
C GLY A 101 12.53 20.44 -18.40
N GLN A 102 12.74 19.44 -19.28
CA GLN A 102 12.75 19.62 -20.73
C GLN A 102 11.76 18.69 -21.42
N THR A 103 11.03 19.23 -22.37
CA THR A 103 10.14 18.41 -23.21
C THR A 103 11.00 17.48 -24.09
N PHE A 104 10.59 16.22 -24.22
CA PHE A 104 11.23 15.27 -25.10
C PHE A 104 11.01 15.66 -26.58
N ASP A 105 12.10 15.77 -27.32
CA ASP A 105 12.04 15.95 -28.77
C ASP A 105 12.24 14.61 -29.47
N ALA A 106 11.26 14.19 -30.28
CA ALA A 106 11.29 12.93 -31.00
C ALA A 106 12.53 12.78 -31.93
N SER A 107 13.15 13.89 -32.35
CA SER A 107 14.41 13.85 -33.12
C SER A 107 15.56 13.21 -32.32
N MET A 108 15.50 13.23 -30.98
CA MET A 108 16.48 12.58 -30.11
C MET A 108 16.51 11.06 -30.28
N LEU A 109 15.42 10.44 -30.75
CA LEU A 109 15.38 9.01 -31.05
C LEU A 109 16.37 8.61 -32.16
N ALA A 110 16.80 9.56 -33.01
CA ALA A 110 17.84 9.32 -34.00
C ALA A 110 19.22 8.97 -33.40
N LYS A 111 19.44 9.18 -32.10
CA LYS A 111 20.61 8.72 -31.39
C LYS A 111 20.65 7.21 -31.15
N LEU A 112 19.47 6.56 -31.24
CA LEU A 112 19.35 5.11 -31.13
C LEU A 112 19.52 4.47 -32.49
N ASP A 113 20.17 3.31 -32.55
CA ASP A 113 20.20 2.52 -33.76
C ASP A 113 19.19 1.38 -33.67
N PHE A 114 18.14 1.49 -34.46
CA PHE A 114 17.08 0.51 -34.54
C PHE A 114 17.35 -0.58 -35.60
N HIS A 115 18.48 -0.53 -36.30
CA HIS A 115 18.81 -1.41 -37.42
C HIS A 115 17.65 -1.51 -38.45
N LYS A 116 16.92 -2.66 -38.47
CA LYS A 116 15.78 -2.88 -39.37
C LYS A 116 14.46 -2.33 -38.81
N GLY A 117 14.46 -1.81 -37.59
CA GLY A 117 13.28 -1.27 -36.93
C GLY A 117 12.86 0.07 -37.53
N LYS A 118 11.55 0.31 -37.56
CA LYS A 118 10.98 1.59 -37.97
C LYS A 118 10.25 2.21 -36.79
N VAL A 119 10.81 3.28 -36.23
CA VAL A 119 10.21 4.02 -35.12
C VAL A 119 9.07 4.92 -35.62
N SER A 120 8.03 5.07 -34.82
CA SER A 120 6.94 6.02 -35.08
C SER A 120 7.44 7.46 -34.95
N SER A 121 6.96 8.35 -35.83
CA SER A 121 7.33 9.78 -35.80
C SER A 121 6.65 10.56 -34.66
N LYS A 122 5.63 9.96 -34.04
CA LYS A 122 4.88 10.53 -32.91
C LYS A 122 4.68 9.45 -31.85
N PRO A 123 4.52 9.83 -30.60
CA PRO A 123 4.15 8.88 -29.56
C PRO A 123 2.76 8.28 -29.85
N VAL A 124 2.56 7.05 -29.40
CA VAL A 124 1.25 6.38 -29.44
C VAL A 124 0.46 6.64 -28.17
N LEU A 125 1.16 6.93 -27.07
CA LEU A 125 0.54 7.36 -25.81
C LEU A 125 1.40 8.50 -25.24
N LEU A 126 0.75 9.53 -24.68
CA LEU A 126 1.41 10.59 -23.91
C LEU A 126 1.28 10.32 -22.41
N ASN A 127 2.31 10.65 -21.64
CA ASN A 127 2.31 10.53 -20.19
C ASN A 127 1.87 9.13 -19.72
N ALA A 128 2.32 8.10 -20.40
CA ALA A 128 1.79 6.75 -20.23
C ALA A 128 2.50 5.93 -19.13
N LEU A 129 3.63 6.43 -18.65
CA LEU A 129 4.47 5.71 -17.71
C LEU A 129 5.17 6.69 -16.79
N SER A 130 5.07 6.46 -15.50
CA SER A 130 5.85 7.19 -14.49
C SER A 130 6.82 6.24 -13.81
N ILE A 131 8.07 6.66 -13.68
CA ILE A 131 9.14 5.92 -13.01
C ILE A 131 9.73 6.81 -11.90
N THR A 132 10.09 6.20 -10.77
CA THR A 132 10.71 6.92 -9.65
C THR A 132 11.81 7.86 -10.12
N GLU A 133 11.75 9.13 -9.72
CA GLU A 133 12.74 10.18 -10.00
C GLU A 133 12.94 10.51 -11.49
N LEU A 134 12.04 10.06 -12.37
CA LEU A 134 12.10 10.41 -13.78
C LEU A 134 10.81 11.17 -14.18
N PRO A 135 10.89 12.03 -15.21
CA PRO A 135 9.72 12.63 -15.81
C PRO A 135 8.76 11.57 -16.38
N ALA A 136 7.49 11.92 -16.52
CA ALA A 136 6.52 11.05 -17.20
C ALA A 136 7.00 10.72 -18.61
N MET A 137 6.79 9.47 -19.00
CA MET A 137 7.27 8.96 -20.28
C MET A 137 6.16 8.82 -21.29
N ASP A 138 6.46 9.29 -22.51
CA ASP A 138 5.66 9.00 -23.68
C ASP A 138 6.04 7.64 -24.27
N VAL A 139 5.07 6.95 -24.87
CA VAL A 139 5.32 5.65 -25.51
C VAL A 139 5.41 5.79 -27.01
N TYR A 140 6.51 5.29 -27.57
CA TYR A 140 6.75 5.16 -29.01
C TYR A 140 6.74 3.70 -29.42
N GLU A 141 6.28 3.40 -30.65
CA GLU A 141 6.35 2.07 -31.23
C GLU A 141 7.51 1.96 -32.23
N VAL A 142 8.25 0.84 -32.13
CA VAL A 142 9.26 0.45 -33.14
C VAL A 142 8.78 -0.82 -33.82
N ARG A 143 8.54 -0.79 -35.11
CA ARG A 143 8.08 -1.94 -35.88
C ARG A 143 9.25 -2.78 -36.35
N TYR A 144 9.24 -4.04 -35.94
CA TYR A 144 10.21 -5.04 -36.34
C TYR A 144 9.55 -6.18 -37.12
N PRO A 145 10.22 -6.74 -38.15
CA PRO A 145 9.80 -8.02 -38.74
C PRO A 145 10.12 -9.17 -37.77
N ALA A 146 9.59 -10.37 -38.08
CA ALA A 146 9.97 -11.60 -37.40
C ALA A 146 11.47 -11.88 -37.53
N GLY A 147 12.01 -12.69 -36.62
CA GLY A 147 13.42 -13.09 -36.59
C GLY A 147 14.25 -12.30 -35.58
N GLU A 148 15.56 -12.36 -35.73
CA GLU A 148 16.51 -11.67 -34.87
C GLU A 148 16.63 -10.19 -35.22
N GLN A 149 16.48 -9.37 -34.21
CA GLN A 149 16.47 -7.92 -34.31
C GLN A 149 17.41 -7.31 -33.29
N GLU A 150 17.85 -6.10 -33.56
CA GLU A 150 18.80 -5.40 -32.71
C GLU A 150 18.36 -3.96 -32.45
N LEU A 151 18.59 -3.51 -31.21
CA LEU A 151 18.45 -2.13 -30.76
C LEU A 151 19.72 -1.74 -30.02
N THR A 152 20.42 -0.72 -30.48
CA THR A 152 21.60 -0.17 -29.82
C THR A 152 21.24 1.15 -29.16
N ILE A 153 21.54 1.25 -27.87
CA ILE A 153 21.34 2.43 -27.02
C ILE A 153 22.74 2.92 -26.64
N PRO A 154 23.13 4.14 -26.99
CA PRO A 154 24.43 4.69 -26.61
C PRO A 154 24.49 5.00 -25.12
N GLU A 155 25.66 5.15 -24.58
CA GLU A 155 25.85 5.65 -23.22
C GLU A 155 25.33 7.09 -23.13
N ASN A 156 24.54 7.36 -22.08
CA ASN A 156 23.98 8.69 -21.81
C ASN A 156 23.37 9.38 -23.05
N PRO A 157 22.30 8.87 -23.64
CA PRO A 157 21.75 9.45 -24.89
C PRO A 157 21.23 10.88 -24.72
N GLY A 158 21.15 11.39 -23.48
CA GLY A 158 20.63 12.71 -23.13
C GLY A 158 19.10 12.73 -22.98
N PHE A 159 18.50 11.57 -22.80
CA PHE A 159 17.09 11.37 -22.49
C PHE A 159 16.91 10.02 -21.78
N HIS A 160 15.76 9.84 -21.14
CA HIS A 160 15.44 8.58 -20.46
C HIS A 160 14.70 7.64 -21.40
N ILE A 161 15.00 6.34 -21.30
CA ILE A 161 14.38 5.30 -22.12
C ILE A 161 14.10 4.05 -21.28
N ALA A 162 12.96 3.41 -21.51
CA ALA A 162 12.60 2.10 -20.96
C ALA A 162 12.08 1.20 -22.08
N VAL A 163 12.45 -0.08 -22.09
CA VAL A 163 11.95 -1.07 -23.05
C VAL A 163 10.80 -1.82 -22.38
N LEU A 164 9.56 -1.49 -22.81
CA LEU A 164 8.33 -1.93 -22.11
C LEU A 164 7.82 -3.29 -22.55
N GLY A 165 8.24 -3.77 -23.72
CA GLY A 165 7.82 -5.05 -24.28
C GLY A 165 7.26 -4.96 -25.68
N ALA A 166 6.73 -6.07 -26.17
CA ALA A 166 6.27 -6.18 -27.54
C ALA A 166 4.80 -6.59 -27.65
N VAL A 167 4.12 -6.02 -28.64
CA VAL A 167 2.76 -6.42 -29.06
C VAL A 167 2.75 -6.83 -30.51
N SER A 168 1.73 -7.57 -30.97
CA SER A 168 1.62 -7.95 -32.38
C SER A 168 1.51 -6.72 -33.28
N SER A 169 2.09 -6.78 -34.46
CA SER A 169 2.08 -5.65 -35.41
C SER A 169 0.66 -5.19 -35.80
N GLY A 170 -0.32 -6.09 -35.76
CA GLY A 170 -1.73 -5.81 -36.04
C GLY A 170 -2.49 -5.15 -34.89
N LYS A 171 -1.96 -5.15 -33.64
CA LYS A 171 -2.62 -4.50 -32.51
C LYS A 171 -2.58 -2.98 -32.69
N LYS A 172 -3.76 -2.38 -32.66
CA LYS A 172 -3.88 -0.92 -32.63
C LYS A 172 -3.82 -0.44 -31.20
N ILE A 173 -2.95 0.52 -30.92
CA ILE A 173 -2.95 1.32 -29.70
C ILE A 173 -3.55 2.67 -30.11
N ALA A 174 -4.69 3.03 -29.52
CA ALA A 174 -5.31 4.31 -29.80
C ALA A 174 -4.47 5.42 -29.15
N TYR A 175 -4.15 6.45 -29.93
CA TYR A 175 -3.49 7.63 -29.39
C TYR A 175 -4.36 8.28 -28.31
N ARG A 176 -3.78 8.51 -27.16
CA ARG A 176 -4.40 9.30 -26.10
C ARG A 176 -3.34 9.91 -25.17
N ASP A 177 -3.73 10.98 -24.53
CA ASP A 177 -3.03 11.50 -23.36
C ASP A 177 -3.59 10.77 -22.12
N VAL A 178 -2.72 10.08 -21.41
CA VAL A 178 -3.08 9.38 -20.19
C VAL A 178 -3.13 10.43 -19.09
N LYS A 179 -4.30 10.97 -18.85
CA LYS A 179 -4.50 11.92 -17.74
C LYS A 179 -4.32 11.19 -16.43
N LEU A 180 -3.50 11.78 -15.58
CA LEU A 180 -3.34 11.36 -14.20
C LEU A 180 -4.52 11.90 -13.38
N PRO A 181 -4.88 11.26 -12.23
CA PRO A 181 -5.95 11.74 -11.38
C PRO A 181 -5.73 13.18 -10.95
N ASP A 182 -6.76 13.99 -11.02
CA ASP A 182 -6.75 15.36 -10.50
C ASP A 182 -7.10 15.35 -9.01
N GLN A 183 -6.27 15.99 -8.18
CA GLN A 183 -6.50 16.06 -6.74
C GLN A 183 -7.21 17.33 -6.28
N GLU A 184 -7.36 18.33 -7.12
CA GLU A 184 -8.08 19.55 -6.73
C GLU A 184 -9.53 19.23 -6.34
N ASP A 185 -10.15 18.27 -7.02
CA ASP A 185 -11.49 17.78 -6.69
C ASP A 185 -11.55 17.12 -5.31
N TYR A 186 -10.49 16.40 -4.93
CA TYR A 186 -10.41 15.78 -3.61
C TYR A 186 -10.18 16.78 -2.49
N GLU A 187 -9.45 17.88 -2.75
CA GLU A 187 -9.29 18.94 -1.77
C GLU A 187 -10.60 19.64 -1.47
N ALA A 188 -11.36 19.99 -2.50
CA ALA A 188 -12.68 20.58 -2.33
C ALA A 188 -13.60 19.66 -1.52
N PHE A 189 -13.60 18.37 -1.85
CA PHE A 189 -14.36 17.35 -1.12
C PHE A 189 -13.94 17.25 0.36
N TYR A 190 -12.62 17.27 0.64
CA TYR A 190 -12.11 17.24 2.00
C TYR A 190 -12.53 18.47 2.80
N ILE A 191 -12.40 19.66 2.23
CA ILE A 191 -12.76 20.91 2.90
C ILE A 191 -14.25 20.93 3.22
N ASP A 192 -15.10 20.53 2.28
CA ASP A 192 -16.55 20.44 2.51
C ASP A 192 -16.87 19.48 3.66
N GLY A 193 -16.36 18.23 3.61
CA GLY A 193 -16.55 17.26 4.66
C GLY A 193 -16.00 17.69 6.03
N PHE A 194 -14.87 18.39 6.03
CA PHE A 194 -14.24 18.87 7.25
C PHE A 194 -15.01 20.02 7.92
N VAL A 195 -15.55 20.95 7.14
CA VAL A 195 -16.16 22.19 7.64
C VAL A 195 -17.65 22.03 7.88
N ASN A 196 -18.34 21.29 7.00
CA ASN A 196 -19.80 21.27 6.93
C ASN A 196 -20.43 20.01 7.50
N ASP A 197 -19.62 19.11 8.09
CA ASP A 197 -20.11 17.83 8.55
C ASP A 197 -20.97 17.93 9.82
N THR A 198 -22.07 17.19 9.86
CA THR A 198 -22.89 17.06 11.06
C THR A 198 -22.31 15.98 11.96
N PRO A 199 -21.95 16.28 13.21
CA PRO A 199 -21.33 15.32 14.08
C PRO A 199 -22.22 14.11 14.38
N LEU A 200 -21.80 12.92 13.95
CA LEU A 200 -22.40 11.66 14.39
C LEU A 200 -21.98 11.32 15.82
N PHE A 201 -20.77 11.72 16.20
CA PHE A 201 -20.19 11.39 17.50
C PHE A 201 -20.06 12.62 18.38
N THR A 202 -20.40 12.47 19.63
CA THR A 202 -20.07 13.43 20.69
C THR A 202 -19.04 12.81 21.62
N VAL A 203 -17.96 13.54 21.92
CA VAL A 203 -16.97 13.11 22.91
C VAL A 203 -17.59 13.21 24.31
N VAL A 204 -17.64 12.06 25.01
CA VAL A 204 -18.23 11.97 26.35
C VAL A 204 -17.19 11.59 27.42
N GLY A 205 -15.96 11.31 27.03
CA GLY A 205 -14.85 11.00 27.92
C GLY A 205 -13.55 10.81 27.17
N GLY A 206 -12.46 10.68 27.88
CA GLY A 206 -11.11 10.50 27.33
C GLY A 206 -10.05 10.86 28.36
N GLN A 207 -8.80 10.85 27.93
CA GLN A 207 -7.67 11.20 28.76
C GLN A 207 -7.00 12.48 28.23
N ASP A 208 -6.69 13.42 29.12
CA ASP A 208 -6.00 14.68 28.79
C ASP A 208 -4.54 14.44 28.35
N GLN A 209 -4.02 13.26 28.67
CA GLN A 209 -2.68 12.83 28.36
C GLN A 209 -2.71 11.49 27.62
N PRO A 210 -1.64 11.13 26.91
CA PRO A 210 -1.53 9.81 26.32
C PRO A 210 -1.66 8.72 27.40
N VAL A 211 -2.31 7.62 27.07
CA VAL A 211 -2.39 6.42 27.93
C VAL A 211 -1.08 5.59 27.90
N ILE A 212 -0.32 5.72 26.79
CA ILE A 212 1.07 5.23 26.71
C ILE A 212 1.91 6.32 26.03
N ASN A 213 2.99 6.72 26.66
CA ASN A 213 3.91 7.74 26.15
C ASN A 213 5.37 7.29 26.31
N VAL A 214 6.29 8.07 25.79
CA VAL A 214 7.73 7.85 26.04
C VAL A 214 7.98 7.81 27.55
N GLY A 215 8.73 6.78 28.01
CA GLY A 215 9.01 6.55 29.42
C GLY A 215 7.89 5.85 30.21
N SER A 216 6.76 5.52 29.58
CA SER A 216 5.79 4.61 30.21
C SER A 216 6.40 3.21 30.39
N PRO A 217 6.05 2.45 31.43
CA PRO A 217 6.54 1.09 31.63
C PRO A 217 6.31 0.23 30.38
N GLY A 218 7.36 -0.45 29.91
CA GLY A 218 7.33 -1.28 28.69
C GLY A 218 7.70 -0.56 27.40
N THR A 219 8.01 0.75 27.44
CA THR A 219 8.43 1.51 26.24
C THR A 219 9.95 1.65 26.10
N GLU A 220 10.73 1.00 26.93
CA GLU A 220 12.19 1.19 27.05
C GLU A 220 12.94 0.92 25.73
N GLU A 221 12.39 0.01 24.90
CA GLU A 221 12.97 -0.36 23.60
C GLU A 221 12.21 0.25 22.41
N ILE A 222 11.23 1.10 22.65
CA ILE A 222 10.37 1.69 21.63
C ILE A 222 10.81 3.13 21.39
N LEU A 223 11.62 3.37 20.38
CA LEU A 223 12.22 4.67 20.14
C LEU A 223 11.30 5.64 19.42
N GLY A 224 10.52 5.14 18.44
CA GLY A 224 9.64 5.95 17.60
C GLY A 224 8.16 5.92 18.00
N GLY A 225 7.83 5.22 19.07
CA GLY A 225 6.44 5.06 19.53
C GLY A 225 5.64 4.05 18.72
N PHE A 226 4.36 4.34 18.54
CA PHE A 226 3.37 3.42 17.99
C PHE A 226 2.71 3.96 16.73
N GLU A 227 2.29 3.06 15.87
CA GLU A 227 1.52 3.41 14.69
C GLU A 227 0.67 2.23 14.25
N ALA A 228 -0.57 2.49 13.79
CA ALA A 228 -1.48 1.50 13.25
C ALA A 228 -1.65 0.23 14.13
N GLY A 229 -2.38 -0.74 13.64
CA GLY A 229 -2.67 -1.99 14.33
C GLY A 229 -4.15 -2.13 14.67
N SER A 230 -4.46 -2.93 15.68
CA SER A 230 -5.84 -3.15 16.13
C SER A 230 -5.95 -3.30 17.65
N VAL A 231 -7.14 -3.03 18.16
CA VAL A 231 -7.53 -3.38 19.54
C VAL A 231 -8.80 -4.23 19.48
N VAL A 232 -8.80 -5.33 20.20
CA VAL A 232 -9.98 -6.18 20.41
C VAL A 232 -10.22 -6.38 21.90
N ARG A 233 -11.47 -6.63 22.28
CA ARG A 233 -11.84 -6.90 23.68
C ARG A 233 -12.25 -8.35 23.85
N VAL A 234 -11.55 -9.08 24.70
CA VAL A 234 -11.76 -10.51 24.96
C VAL A 234 -11.94 -10.72 26.44
N ASN A 235 -13.04 -11.32 26.85
CA ASN A 235 -13.36 -11.60 28.26
C ASN A 235 -13.20 -10.37 29.18
N GLY A 236 -13.56 -9.18 28.68
CA GLY A 236 -13.46 -7.92 29.42
C GLY A 236 -12.07 -7.24 29.37
N VAL A 237 -11.06 -7.90 28.81
CA VAL A 237 -9.69 -7.36 28.67
C VAL A 237 -9.51 -6.83 27.26
N TYR A 238 -8.95 -5.63 27.14
CA TYR A 238 -8.51 -5.06 25.88
C TYR A 238 -7.13 -5.61 25.50
N HIS A 239 -6.99 -6.07 24.28
CA HIS A 239 -5.76 -6.54 23.67
C HIS A 239 -5.42 -5.62 22.51
N MET A 240 -4.31 -4.91 22.59
CA MET A 240 -3.83 -4.01 21.56
C MET A 240 -2.60 -4.60 20.88
N PHE A 241 -2.59 -4.55 19.54
CA PHE A 241 -1.53 -5.04 18.67
C PHE A 241 -0.99 -3.89 17.81
N PRO A 242 -0.26 -2.95 18.40
CA PRO A 242 0.27 -1.81 17.66
C PRO A 242 1.54 -2.19 16.93
N THR A 243 1.84 -1.48 15.86
CA THR A 243 3.20 -1.42 15.34
C THR A 243 4.06 -0.66 16.33
N GLU A 244 5.06 -1.30 16.90
CA GLU A 244 6.09 -0.68 17.73
C GLU A 244 7.29 -0.30 16.86
N ARG A 245 7.66 0.99 16.84
CA ARG A 245 8.79 1.53 16.09
C ARG A 245 10.03 1.49 16.99
N THR A 246 10.75 0.37 16.94
CA THR A 246 11.83 0.09 17.88
C THR A 246 13.15 0.74 17.48
N GLY A 247 13.44 0.84 16.19
CA GLY A 247 14.74 1.31 15.73
C GLY A 247 15.90 0.43 16.23
N ALA A 248 17.13 0.91 16.03
CA ALA A 248 18.32 0.38 16.66
C ALA A 248 19.19 1.55 17.14
N PRO A 249 19.87 1.42 18.30
CA PRO A 249 20.62 2.53 18.91
C PRO A 249 21.73 3.10 18.02
N ASP A 250 22.28 2.28 17.14
CA ASP A 250 23.36 2.59 16.20
C ASP A 250 22.84 2.99 14.81
N MET A 251 21.52 2.93 14.59
CA MET A 251 20.91 3.31 13.32
C MET A 251 20.55 4.80 13.29
N PRO A 252 20.65 5.46 12.14
CA PRO A 252 20.10 6.80 11.95
C PRO A 252 18.60 6.83 12.29
N MET A 253 18.11 7.96 12.80
CA MET A 253 16.68 8.15 13.14
C MET A 253 15.72 7.82 11.99
N SER A 254 16.19 7.95 10.73
CA SER A 254 15.43 7.55 9.56
C SER A 254 15.16 6.04 9.47
N HIS A 255 15.89 5.23 10.22
CA HIS A 255 15.77 3.78 10.25
C HIS A 255 14.81 3.26 11.32
N ASP A 256 14.25 4.11 12.17
CA ASP A 256 13.22 3.76 13.14
C ASP A 256 11.95 3.17 12.49
N ARG A 257 11.74 3.49 11.20
CA ARG A 257 10.64 2.96 10.39
C ARG A 257 10.90 1.58 9.79
N VAL A 258 12.14 1.13 9.81
CA VAL A 258 12.54 -0.16 9.24
C VAL A 258 12.52 -1.23 10.31
N LYS A 259 13.05 -0.94 11.50
CA LYS A 259 13.00 -1.86 12.61
C LYS A 259 11.72 -1.65 13.40
N THR A 260 10.70 -2.40 13.01
CA THR A 260 9.38 -2.40 13.64
C THR A 260 9.02 -3.82 14.09
N ARG A 261 8.09 -3.93 14.99
CA ARG A 261 7.51 -5.21 15.43
C ARG A 261 6.03 -5.02 15.75
N ILE A 262 5.30 -6.10 15.82
CA ILE A 262 3.94 -6.09 16.34
C ILE A 262 4.00 -6.34 17.83
N GLY A 263 3.69 -5.31 18.60
CA GLY A 263 3.56 -5.41 20.05
C GLY A 263 2.30 -6.13 20.47
N HIS A 264 2.25 -6.49 21.76
CA HIS A 264 1.03 -6.94 22.42
C HIS A 264 0.93 -6.26 23.77
N TRP A 265 -0.18 -5.57 23.96
CA TRP A 265 -0.47 -4.84 25.20
C TRP A 265 -1.86 -5.22 25.68
N THR A 266 -2.04 -5.33 26.99
CA THR A 266 -3.33 -5.64 27.61
C THR A 266 -3.75 -4.57 28.60
N SER A 267 -5.06 -4.32 28.68
CA SER A 267 -5.63 -3.37 29.63
C SER A 267 -7.03 -3.81 30.11
N PRO A 268 -7.38 -3.62 31.37
CA PRO A 268 -8.74 -3.84 31.85
C PRO A 268 -9.71 -2.71 31.47
N ASP A 269 -9.20 -1.51 31.14
CA ASP A 269 -9.99 -0.27 31.03
C ASP A 269 -9.62 0.63 29.84
N ALA A 270 -8.72 0.17 28.97
CA ALA A 270 -8.13 0.92 27.85
C ALA A 270 -7.30 2.16 28.30
N ILE A 271 -7.00 2.31 29.59
CA ILE A 271 -6.21 3.38 30.16
C ILE A 271 -4.88 2.85 30.73
N CYS A 272 -4.97 1.82 31.59
CA CYS A 272 -3.82 1.20 32.25
C CYS A 272 -3.33 0.02 31.42
N TRP A 273 -2.27 0.23 30.65
CA TRP A 273 -1.74 -0.78 29.72
C TRP A 273 -0.52 -1.50 30.28
N THR A 274 -0.47 -2.81 30.10
CA THR A 274 0.66 -3.67 30.43
C THR A 274 1.17 -4.34 29.16
N ARG A 275 2.47 -4.16 28.88
CA ARG A 275 3.12 -4.81 27.74
C ARG A 275 3.26 -6.30 27.97
N GLN A 276 2.98 -7.07 26.94
CA GLN A 276 3.15 -8.50 26.84
C GLN A 276 4.31 -8.84 25.88
N THR A 277 4.57 -10.13 25.67
CA THR A 277 5.51 -10.57 24.63
C THR A 277 5.04 -10.11 23.25
N PRO A 278 5.90 -9.49 22.42
CA PRO A 278 5.56 -9.13 21.06
C PRO A 278 5.08 -10.33 20.22
N ILE A 279 4.18 -10.08 19.29
CA ILE A 279 3.60 -11.12 18.42
C ILE A 279 4.54 -11.49 17.29
N ILE A 280 5.12 -10.49 16.61
CA ILE A 280 5.98 -10.65 15.43
C ILE A 280 7.12 -9.64 15.52
N GLU A 281 8.35 -10.11 15.29
CA GLU A 281 9.53 -9.27 15.17
C GLU A 281 9.90 -9.06 13.70
N SER A 282 10.57 -7.94 13.39
CA SER A 282 11.02 -7.63 12.02
C SER A 282 12.12 -8.59 11.53
N THR A 283 12.90 -9.14 12.45
CA THR A 283 13.92 -10.16 12.19
C THR A 283 13.59 -11.43 12.99
N GLY A 284 14.30 -12.52 12.77
CA GLY A 284 14.09 -13.78 13.48
C GLY A 284 13.12 -14.72 12.74
N VAL A 285 12.28 -15.43 13.49
CA VAL A 285 11.46 -16.55 12.97
C VAL A 285 10.51 -16.14 11.85
N TYR A 286 10.04 -14.92 11.85
CA TYR A 286 9.06 -14.43 10.88
C TYR A 286 9.68 -13.71 9.67
N ALA A 287 10.97 -13.44 9.68
CA ALA A 287 11.66 -12.83 8.55
C ALA A 287 11.79 -13.82 7.38
N ILE A 288 11.73 -13.33 6.14
CA ILE A 288 11.98 -14.13 4.94
C ILE A 288 13.45 -14.58 4.92
N VAL A 289 14.33 -13.63 5.28
CA VAL A 289 15.76 -13.84 5.44
C VAL A 289 16.11 -13.42 6.85
N HIS A 290 16.71 -14.33 7.61
CA HIS A 290 17.13 -14.06 8.99
C HIS A 290 18.44 -13.28 8.99
N GLU A 291 18.34 -11.98 8.86
CA GLU A 291 19.46 -11.07 8.87
C GLU A 291 19.55 -10.34 10.22
N ASP A 292 20.75 -10.25 10.77
CA ASP A 292 20.98 -9.50 12.00
C ASP A 292 20.73 -8.01 11.80
N ASN A 293 21.07 -7.50 10.60
CA ASN A 293 20.75 -6.14 10.22
C ASN A 293 19.39 -6.09 9.51
N PRO A 294 18.37 -5.43 10.10
CA PRO A 294 17.03 -5.31 9.51
C PRO A 294 17.02 -4.69 8.11
N MET A 295 18.02 -3.89 7.76
CA MET A 295 18.15 -3.29 6.42
C MET A 295 18.39 -4.33 5.32
N ASN A 296 18.84 -5.52 5.66
CA ASN A 296 19.04 -6.62 4.71
C ASN A 296 17.86 -7.59 4.69
N ASP A 297 16.90 -7.42 5.60
CA ASP A 297 15.74 -8.29 5.71
C ASP A 297 14.62 -7.84 4.77
N ARG A 298 14.17 -8.74 3.91
CA ARG A 298 13.07 -8.46 2.97
C ARG A 298 11.71 -8.28 3.64
N ARG A 299 11.60 -8.53 4.93
CA ARG A 299 10.40 -8.37 5.75
C ARG A 299 10.69 -7.64 7.05
N SER A 300 11.56 -6.66 6.99
CA SER A 300 12.04 -5.96 8.18
C SER A 300 11.06 -4.92 8.73
N ALA A 301 10.32 -4.24 7.88
CA ALA A 301 9.34 -3.23 8.27
C ALA A 301 7.94 -3.87 8.37
N ILE A 302 7.59 -4.37 9.55
CA ILE A 302 6.32 -5.07 9.84
C ILE A 302 5.34 -4.10 10.48
N TRP A 303 4.12 -3.99 9.93
CA TRP A 303 3.13 -2.99 10.31
C TRP A 303 1.71 -3.54 10.38
N SER A 304 0.83 -2.79 11.05
CA SER A 304 -0.65 -2.84 10.92
C SER A 304 -1.24 -4.22 11.14
N PHE A 305 -0.94 -4.85 12.28
CA PHE A 305 -1.51 -6.15 12.63
C PHE A 305 -3.00 -6.02 12.98
N ASN A 306 -3.83 -6.85 12.34
CA ASN A 306 -5.25 -6.95 12.61
C ASN A 306 -5.61 -8.35 13.07
N ALA A 307 -6.09 -8.47 14.31
CA ALA A 307 -6.51 -9.74 14.90
C ALA A 307 -8.00 -9.98 14.67
N VAL A 308 -8.35 -11.12 14.07
CA VAL A 308 -9.74 -11.54 13.81
C VAL A 308 -9.93 -12.98 14.27
N PHE A 309 -10.97 -13.22 15.05
CA PHE A 309 -11.30 -14.56 15.51
C PHE A 309 -12.14 -15.29 14.47
N SER A 310 -11.72 -16.48 14.09
CA SER A 310 -12.50 -17.40 13.26
C SER A 310 -13.27 -18.36 14.17
N GLU A 311 -14.58 -18.18 14.24
CA GLU A 311 -15.45 -19.12 14.97
C GLU A 311 -15.42 -20.51 14.33
N GLU A 312 -15.37 -20.59 13.00
CA GLU A 312 -15.33 -21.83 12.23
C GLU A 312 -14.09 -22.68 12.56
N ASN A 313 -12.92 -22.05 12.61
CA ASN A 313 -11.66 -22.72 12.87
C ASN A 313 -11.25 -22.66 14.35
N ASN A 314 -12.04 -22.00 15.17
CA ASN A 314 -11.80 -21.78 16.59
C ASN A 314 -10.37 -21.28 16.86
N ARG A 315 -9.94 -20.25 16.09
CA ARG A 315 -8.58 -19.69 16.14
C ARG A 315 -8.56 -18.21 15.83
N TRP A 316 -7.55 -17.51 16.32
CA TRP A 316 -7.23 -16.16 15.89
C TRP A 316 -6.41 -16.18 14.61
N TYR A 317 -6.80 -15.36 13.67
CA TYR A 317 -6.02 -14.98 12.50
C TYR A 317 -5.44 -13.59 12.71
N GLY A 318 -4.19 -13.43 12.31
CA GLY A 318 -3.53 -12.14 12.24
C GLY A 318 -3.23 -11.79 10.79
N TYR A 319 -3.55 -10.58 10.38
CA TYR A 319 -3.18 -10.02 9.09
C TYR A 319 -2.24 -8.87 9.34
N TYR A 320 -1.12 -8.84 8.66
CA TYR A 320 -0.14 -7.79 8.85
C TYR A 320 0.55 -7.44 7.54
N LEU A 321 1.02 -6.21 7.49
CA LEU A 321 1.81 -5.68 6.40
C LEU A 321 3.29 -5.95 6.65
N ALA A 322 4.04 -6.30 5.61
CA ALA A 322 5.49 -6.23 5.62
C ALA A 322 5.99 -5.55 4.36
N TYR A 323 6.85 -4.56 4.55
CA TYR A 323 7.58 -3.89 3.47
C TYR A 323 8.89 -4.63 3.16
N THR A 324 9.30 -4.56 1.91
CA THR A 324 10.64 -4.97 1.51
C THR A 324 11.59 -3.82 1.78
N THR A 325 12.74 -4.11 2.38
CA THR A 325 13.88 -3.20 2.45
C THR A 325 14.96 -3.68 1.50
N ASP A 326 15.72 -2.73 0.98
CA ASP A 326 16.89 -2.99 0.17
C ASP A 326 18.04 -2.17 0.76
N LYS A 327 19.14 -2.85 1.09
CA LYS A 327 20.34 -2.22 1.70
C LYS A 327 20.96 -1.11 0.84
N ASP A 328 20.75 -1.18 -0.47
CA ASP A 328 21.28 -0.23 -1.44
C ASP A 328 20.33 0.95 -1.70
N VAL A 329 19.15 0.93 -1.10
CA VAL A 329 18.12 1.94 -1.19
C VAL A 329 17.89 2.55 0.18
N GLN A 330 17.65 3.85 0.24
CA GLN A 330 17.16 4.49 1.48
C GLN A 330 16.02 3.66 2.06
N PRO A 331 15.94 3.50 3.41
CA PRO A 331 14.91 2.70 4.05
C PRO A 331 13.53 3.31 3.79
N ASN A 332 13.00 3.03 2.62
CA ASN A 332 11.68 3.45 2.22
C ASN A 332 10.77 2.24 2.28
N HIS A 333 9.60 2.46 2.78
CA HIS A 333 8.50 1.52 2.65
C HIS A 333 8.26 1.27 1.17
N SER A 334 8.54 0.07 0.69
CA SER A 334 8.37 -0.32 -0.71
C SER A 334 7.87 -1.75 -0.79
N PHE A 335 7.07 -2.03 -1.81
CA PHE A 335 6.59 -3.38 -2.11
C PHE A 335 5.84 -4.03 -0.94
N GLY A 336 4.98 -3.28 -0.25
CA GLY A 336 4.16 -3.77 0.83
C GLY A 336 3.35 -5.01 0.42
N ARG A 337 3.42 -6.05 1.24
CA ARG A 337 2.70 -7.32 1.08
C ARG A 337 1.92 -7.62 2.34
N ILE A 338 0.74 -8.15 2.16
CA ILE A 338 -0.08 -8.59 3.30
C ILE A 338 0.15 -10.06 3.53
N TRP A 339 0.52 -10.36 4.76
CA TRP A 339 0.73 -11.70 5.27
C TRP A 339 -0.42 -12.11 6.18
N ARG A 340 -0.72 -13.40 6.20
CA ARG A 340 -1.61 -14.02 7.16
C ARG A 340 -0.84 -14.92 8.10
N CYS A 341 -1.18 -14.89 9.38
CA CYS A 341 -0.71 -15.83 10.38
C CYS A 341 -1.89 -16.36 11.21
N GLU A 342 -1.68 -17.47 11.91
CA GLU A 342 -2.67 -18.11 12.75
C GLU A 342 -2.12 -18.38 14.14
N SER A 343 -2.95 -18.16 15.17
CA SER A 343 -2.61 -18.58 16.53
C SER A 343 -2.44 -20.10 16.59
N GLN A 344 -1.35 -20.56 17.19
CA GLN A 344 -1.12 -21.98 17.44
C GLN A 344 -1.96 -22.51 18.60
N VAL A 345 -2.42 -21.63 19.47
CA VAL A 345 -3.34 -21.94 20.56
C VAL A 345 -4.78 -21.82 20.06
N PRO A 346 -5.57 -22.91 20.10
CA PRO A 346 -6.98 -22.85 19.71
C PRO A 346 -7.80 -22.10 20.75
N GLY A 347 -8.99 -21.65 20.31
CA GLY A 347 -9.92 -20.92 21.15
C GLY A 347 -9.60 -19.45 21.30
N ILE A 348 -10.51 -18.76 22.00
CA ILE A 348 -10.43 -17.32 22.20
C ILE A 348 -9.20 -16.91 23.03
N GLU A 349 -8.72 -17.79 23.88
CA GLU A 349 -7.54 -17.59 24.72
C GLU A 349 -6.24 -17.54 23.93
N GLY A 350 -6.25 -18.01 22.67
CA GLY A 350 -5.10 -17.96 21.77
C GLY A 350 -4.75 -16.59 21.21
N ILE A 351 -5.44 -15.53 21.64
CA ILE A 351 -5.24 -14.16 21.13
C ILE A 351 -3.80 -13.64 21.30
N GLY A 352 -3.11 -14.02 22.35
CA GLY A 352 -1.71 -13.66 22.60
C GLY A 352 -0.69 -14.47 21.82
N GLY A 353 -1.12 -15.43 20.99
CA GLY A 353 -0.25 -16.32 20.24
C GLY A 353 0.28 -17.51 21.05
N PRO A 354 1.39 -18.15 20.62
CA PRO A 354 2.23 -17.76 19.48
C PRO A 354 1.50 -17.91 18.15
N TYR A 355 1.86 -17.10 17.18
CA TYR A 355 1.31 -17.14 15.82
C TYR A 355 2.27 -17.85 14.86
N LYS A 356 1.70 -18.56 13.90
CA LYS A 356 2.42 -19.20 12.80
C LYS A 356 2.07 -18.52 11.50
N ASP A 357 3.09 -18.15 10.76
CA ASP A 357 2.96 -17.60 9.42
C ASP A 357 2.34 -18.58 8.43
N MET A 358 1.39 -18.12 7.63
CA MET A 358 0.66 -18.94 6.65
C MET A 358 0.91 -18.47 5.21
N GLY A 359 1.63 -17.35 5.02
CA GLY A 359 2.02 -16.84 3.72
C GLY A 359 1.37 -15.53 3.32
N ILE A 360 1.69 -15.09 2.12
CA ILE A 360 1.21 -13.84 1.53
C ILE A 360 -0.21 -14.05 0.98
N ILE A 361 -1.10 -13.11 1.23
CA ILE A 361 -2.48 -13.14 0.74
C ILE A 361 -2.80 -12.03 -0.25
N VAL A 362 -2.11 -10.89 -0.18
CA VAL A 362 -2.20 -9.79 -1.15
C VAL A 362 -0.79 -9.25 -1.36
N GLU A 363 -0.38 -9.13 -2.59
CA GLU A 363 0.93 -8.58 -2.95
C GLU A 363 0.86 -7.75 -4.23
N PRO A 364 1.83 -6.86 -4.49
CA PRO A 364 1.97 -6.20 -5.78
C PRO A 364 2.15 -7.21 -6.91
N GLY A 365 1.36 -7.05 -7.98
CA GLY A 365 1.35 -7.99 -9.09
C GLY A 365 0.65 -7.45 -10.33
N LEU A 366 0.29 -8.35 -11.24
CA LEU A 366 -0.38 -8.01 -12.49
C LEU A 366 -1.79 -7.44 -12.30
N ASP A 367 -2.40 -7.70 -11.16
CA ASP A 367 -3.70 -7.22 -10.73
C ASP A 367 -3.63 -5.94 -9.87
N SER A 368 -2.42 -5.43 -9.61
CA SER A 368 -2.24 -4.15 -8.92
C SER A 368 -2.82 -3.00 -9.72
N GLN A 369 -3.43 -2.05 -9.01
CA GLN A 369 -4.04 -0.87 -9.58
C GLN A 369 -3.15 0.37 -9.36
N LEU A 370 -3.28 1.37 -10.24
CA LEU A 370 -2.38 2.54 -10.23
C LEU A 370 -2.34 3.29 -8.90
N TRP A 371 -3.48 3.37 -8.24
CA TRP A 371 -3.61 4.07 -6.96
C TRP A 371 -2.85 3.41 -5.80
N GLU A 372 -2.47 2.14 -5.92
CA GLU A 372 -1.67 1.46 -4.89
C GLU A 372 -0.24 2.02 -4.81
N GLY A 373 0.24 2.64 -5.88
CA GLY A 373 1.51 3.35 -5.93
C GLY A 373 2.74 2.50 -5.62
N ARG A 374 3.87 3.16 -5.35
CA ARG A 374 5.16 2.51 -5.10
C ARG A 374 5.20 1.74 -3.78
N GLN A 375 4.47 2.21 -2.79
CA GLN A 375 4.51 1.61 -1.47
C GLN A 375 3.87 0.23 -1.46
N GLY A 376 3.03 -0.06 -2.42
CA GLY A 376 2.30 -1.29 -2.50
C GLY A 376 1.11 -1.30 -1.55
N VAL A 377 0.69 -2.49 -1.15
CA VAL A 377 -0.39 -2.61 -0.17
C VAL A 377 0.13 -2.17 1.18
N ALA A 378 -0.43 -1.09 1.74
CA ALA A 378 0.07 -0.44 2.94
C ALA A 378 -0.63 -0.87 4.24
N SER A 379 -1.83 -1.45 4.15
CA SER A 379 -2.55 -2.05 5.29
C SER A 379 -3.63 -3.01 4.79
N PHE A 380 -4.13 -3.84 5.70
CA PHE A 380 -5.21 -4.77 5.37
C PHE A 380 -6.12 -4.97 6.60
N TYR A 381 -7.40 -4.67 6.45
CA TYR A 381 -8.40 -4.79 7.50
C TYR A 381 -9.61 -5.59 6.99
N PRO A 382 -9.67 -6.92 7.23
CA PRO A 382 -10.78 -7.75 6.80
C PRO A 382 -12.02 -7.56 7.68
N PHE A 383 -13.17 -7.66 7.06
CA PHE A 383 -14.47 -7.65 7.73
C PHE A 383 -15.46 -8.52 6.96
N LYS A 384 -16.47 -9.02 7.67
CA LYS A 384 -17.48 -9.91 7.08
C LYS A 384 -18.80 -9.17 6.88
N VAL A 385 -19.40 -9.36 5.71
CA VAL A 385 -20.75 -8.90 5.39
C VAL A 385 -21.56 -10.11 4.95
N LYS A 386 -22.51 -10.54 5.78
CA LYS A 386 -23.24 -11.80 5.59
C LYS A 386 -22.27 -12.98 5.47
N ASP A 387 -22.25 -13.64 4.33
CA ASP A 387 -21.38 -14.82 4.08
C ASP A 387 -20.14 -14.50 3.28
N HIS A 388 -19.87 -13.21 3.03
CA HIS A 388 -18.78 -12.76 2.19
C HIS A 388 -17.76 -11.94 2.99
N TRP A 389 -16.47 -12.11 2.66
CA TRP A 389 -15.39 -11.36 3.28
C TRP A 389 -14.92 -10.25 2.36
N TYR A 390 -14.76 -9.07 2.92
CA TYR A 390 -14.11 -7.92 2.32
C TYR A 390 -12.90 -7.53 3.15
N GLY A 391 -11.92 -6.94 2.51
CA GLY A 391 -10.76 -6.38 3.21
C GLY A 391 -10.42 -5.02 2.62
N PHE A 392 -10.33 -4.00 3.47
CA PHE A 392 -9.76 -2.74 3.06
C PHE A 392 -8.26 -2.92 2.81
N ILE A 393 -7.80 -2.48 1.66
CA ILE A 393 -6.39 -2.33 1.32
C ILE A 393 -6.09 -0.85 1.15
N SER A 394 -4.96 -0.40 1.69
CA SER A 394 -4.48 0.97 1.50
C SER A 394 -3.29 0.99 0.56
N GLY A 395 -3.12 2.08 -0.16
CA GLY A 395 -1.98 2.30 -1.03
C GLY A 395 -1.55 3.76 -1.01
N ALA A 396 -0.25 4.00 -1.14
CA ALA A 396 0.31 5.33 -1.24
C ALA A 396 0.66 5.64 -2.68
N TYR A 397 0.05 6.65 -3.20
CA TYR A 397 0.26 7.14 -4.55
C TYR A 397 1.30 8.27 -4.53
N PRO A 398 2.58 8.00 -4.84
CA PRO A 398 3.60 9.01 -4.80
C PRO A 398 3.54 9.89 -6.04
N PHE A 399 3.39 11.16 -5.85
CA PHE A 399 3.62 12.13 -6.91
C PHE A 399 5.11 12.31 -7.17
N LEU A 400 5.49 12.28 -8.42
CA LEU A 400 6.89 12.21 -8.82
C LEU A 400 7.54 13.56 -8.92
N THR A 401 7.02 14.42 -9.77
CA THR A 401 7.54 15.76 -10.02
C THR A 401 6.40 16.77 -10.10
N LYS A 402 6.75 18.05 -10.10
CA LYS A 402 5.79 19.13 -10.30
C LYS A 402 5.12 19.08 -11.66
N GLU A 403 5.86 18.65 -12.66
CA GLU A 403 5.43 18.54 -14.04
C GLU A 403 4.50 17.34 -14.24
N ASP A 404 4.79 16.23 -13.53
CA ASP A 404 4.00 15.02 -13.60
C ASP A 404 2.68 15.17 -12.82
N TYR A 405 2.75 15.92 -11.70
CA TYR A 405 1.61 16.21 -10.83
C TYR A 405 1.66 17.68 -10.40
N PRO A 406 1.01 18.59 -11.11
CA PRO A 406 1.05 20.03 -10.82
C PRO A 406 0.32 20.42 -9.53
N LEU A 407 0.14 19.53 -8.61
CA LEU A 407 -0.64 19.75 -7.41
C LEU A 407 0.05 20.65 -6.39
N HIS A 408 -0.71 21.54 -5.82
CA HIS A 408 -0.41 22.29 -4.59
C HIS A 408 0.92 23.05 -4.63
N GLY A 409 1.15 23.83 -5.66
CA GLY A 409 2.33 24.68 -5.77
C GLY A 409 3.63 23.90 -5.96
N GLY A 410 3.54 22.71 -6.51
CA GLY A 410 4.69 21.92 -6.96
C GLY A 410 5.50 21.26 -5.85
N LYS A 411 4.92 21.02 -4.70
CA LYS A 411 5.54 20.19 -3.67
C LYS A 411 5.24 18.73 -3.98
N LYS A 412 6.25 17.86 -3.87
CA LYS A 412 6.03 16.41 -3.89
C LYS A 412 5.08 16.05 -2.75
N LYS A 413 3.98 15.41 -3.07
CA LYS A 413 3.01 14.97 -2.08
C LYS A 413 2.59 13.55 -2.36
N MET A 414 2.29 12.84 -1.29
CA MET A 414 1.71 11.50 -1.36
C MET A 414 0.23 11.62 -1.05
N ALA A 415 -0.60 11.02 -1.88
CA ALA A 415 -1.97 10.71 -1.54
C ALA A 415 -2.04 9.24 -1.09
N TRP A 416 -2.87 9.00 -0.10
CA TRP A 416 -3.17 7.68 0.41
C TRP A 416 -4.60 7.35 0.03
N TYR A 417 -4.76 6.22 -0.64
CA TYR A 417 -6.03 5.72 -1.11
C TYR A 417 -6.38 4.41 -0.43
N VAL A 418 -7.66 4.10 -0.40
CA VAL A 418 -8.14 2.78 -0.01
C VAL A 418 -9.01 2.18 -1.10
N GLY A 419 -8.98 0.87 -1.17
CA GLY A 419 -9.84 0.06 -2.00
C GLY A 419 -10.22 -1.21 -1.26
N LEU A 420 -10.95 -2.08 -1.92
CA LEU A 420 -11.42 -3.34 -1.38
C LEU A 420 -10.80 -4.52 -2.12
N ALA A 421 -10.43 -5.53 -1.34
CA ALA A 421 -10.30 -6.90 -1.79
C ALA A 421 -11.46 -7.74 -1.24
N GLN A 422 -11.75 -8.86 -1.88
CA GLN A 422 -12.83 -9.76 -1.50
C GLN A 422 -12.39 -11.22 -1.49
N SER A 423 -13.08 -12.03 -0.69
CA SER A 423 -12.89 -13.48 -0.60
C SER A 423 -14.13 -14.17 -0.05
N GLU A 424 -14.29 -15.45 -0.37
CA GLU A 424 -15.33 -16.30 0.22
C GLU A 424 -14.96 -16.75 1.65
N THR A 425 -13.66 -16.79 1.96
CA THR A 425 -13.15 -17.23 3.27
C THR A 425 -12.10 -16.28 3.83
N MET A 426 -11.86 -16.34 5.13
CA MET A 426 -10.82 -15.55 5.78
C MET A 426 -9.41 -15.91 5.26
N GLU A 427 -9.22 -17.14 4.85
CA GLU A 427 -7.95 -17.65 4.34
C GLU A 427 -7.61 -17.10 2.95
N GLY A 428 -8.63 -16.72 2.19
CA GLY A 428 -8.51 -16.38 0.78
C GLY A 428 -8.93 -17.53 -0.16
N PRO A 429 -8.63 -17.44 -1.44
CA PRO A 429 -7.81 -16.38 -2.06
C PRO A 429 -8.49 -15.02 -2.03
N TRP A 430 -7.71 -13.98 -1.76
CA TRP A 430 -8.16 -12.61 -1.80
C TRP A 430 -7.91 -12.00 -3.18
N THR A 431 -8.93 -11.36 -3.73
CA THR A 431 -8.86 -10.70 -5.03
C THR A 431 -9.24 -9.23 -4.90
N ARG A 432 -8.51 -8.34 -5.56
CA ARG A 432 -8.86 -6.92 -5.64
C ARG A 432 -10.19 -6.75 -6.35
N MET A 433 -11.03 -5.87 -5.87
CA MET A 433 -12.23 -5.48 -6.61
C MET A 433 -11.85 -4.65 -7.84
N GLY A 434 -12.71 -4.61 -8.84
CA GLY A 434 -12.47 -3.93 -10.11
C GLY A 434 -12.36 -2.40 -10.00
N GLU A 435 -11.95 -1.77 -11.10
CA GLU A 435 -11.82 -0.30 -11.21
C GLU A 435 -13.18 0.43 -11.14
N ASP A 436 -14.27 -0.28 -11.22
CA ASP A 436 -15.63 0.23 -10.97
C ASP A 436 -15.93 0.45 -9.48
N VAL A 437 -15.13 -0.16 -8.59
CA VAL A 437 -15.20 0.01 -7.14
C VAL A 437 -13.96 0.72 -6.62
N ASN A 438 -12.78 0.29 -7.04
CA ASN A 438 -11.50 0.77 -6.53
C ASN A 438 -10.88 1.89 -7.39
N PRO A 439 -10.23 2.90 -6.79
CA PRO A 439 -10.24 3.19 -5.36
C PRO A 439 -11.60 3.72 -4.90
N LEU A 440 -11.88 3.64 -3.61
CA LEU A 440 -13.12 4.15 -3.02
C LEU A 440 -13.09 5.69 -2.94
N THR A 441 -13.27 6.34 -4.08
CA THR A 441 -13.16 7.80 -4.20
C THR A 441 -14.23 8.55 -3.41
N CYS A 442 -15.38 7.92 -3.15
CA CYS A 442 -16.44 8.52 -2.36
C CYS A 442 -16.04 8.82 -0.90
N ILE A 443 -15.14 7.99 -0.33
CA ILE A 443 -14.64 8.21 1.03
C ILE A 443 -13.34 9.00 1.07
N HIS A 444 -12.80 9.30 -0.10
CA HIS A 444 -11.47 9.81 -0.23
C HIS A 444 -11.45 11.34 -0.17
N PRO A 445 -10.88 11.92 0.90
CA PRO A 445 -10.28 13.24 0.73
C PRO A 445 -8.91 13.05 0.14
N THR A 446 -7.84 13.22 0.64
CA THR A 446 -6.53 13.03 0.01
C THR A 446 -5.60 12.16 0.83
N PHE A 447 -6.06 11.79 2.01
CA PHE A 447 -5.38 10.87 2.90
C PHE A 447 -6.43 9.96 3.53
N CYS A 448 -6.36 8.68 3.22
CA CYS A 448 -7.18 7.65 3.81
C CYS A 448 -6.33 6.41 4.01
N GLU A 449 -6.08 6.04 5.27
CA GLU A 449 -5.23 4.92 5.63
C GLU A 449 -5.79 4.18 6.85
N ASN A 450 -5.46 2.91 6.98
CA ASN A 450 -5.78 2.06 8.11
C ASN A 450 -7.27 2.02 8.50
N PRO A 451 -8.20 1.76 7.56
CA PRO A 451 -9.62 1.69 7.90
C PRO A 451 -9.90 0.44 8.73
N ILE A 452 -10.43 0.65 9.94
CA ILE A 452 -10.96 -0.42 10.79
C ILE A 452 -12.48 -0.44 10.66
N VAL A 453 -13.09 -1.63 10.63
CA VAL A 453 -14.54 -1.79 10.43
C VAL A 453 -15.20 -2.38 11.66
N SER A 454 -16.33 -1.79 12.03
CA SER A 454 -17.23 -2.31 13.06
C SER A 454 -18.66 -2.34 12.52
N GLN A 455 -19.46 -3.30 12.97
CA GLN A 455 -20.89 -3.31 12.70
C GLN A 455 -21.64 -2.60 13.83
N LEU A 456 -22.49 -1.66 13.47
CA LEU A 456 -23.34 -0.94 14.42
C LEU A 456 -24.62 -1.75 14.75
N PRO A 457 -25.29 -1.50 15.88
CA PRO A 457 -26.49 -2.25 16.29
C PRO A 457 -27.64 -2.19 15.28
N ASN A 458 -27.73 -1.14 14.48
CA ASN A 458 -28.74 -1.01 13.42
C ASN A 458 -28.38 -1.78 12.13
N GLY A 459 -27.28 -2.54 12.13
CA GLY A 459 -26.81 -3.34 11.01
C GLY A 459 -25.93 -2.63 10.00
N LEU A 460 -25.73 -1.31 10.11
CA LEU A 460 -24.76 -0.58 9.28
C LEU A 460 -23.33 -0.96 9.64
N TYR A 461 -22.47 -0.90 8.66
CA TYR A 461 -21.01 -0.97 8.84
C TYR A 461 -20.45 0.44 8.94
N ILE A 462 -19.53 0.66 9.86
CA ILE A 462 -18.75 1.87 9.98
C ILE A 462 -17.27 1.53 9.82
N ALA A 463 -16.60 2.23 8.92
CA ALA A 463 -15.16 2.19 8.81
C ALA A 463 -14.59 3.49 9.38
N MET A 464 -13.66 3.39 10.32
CA MET A 464 -12.90 4.52 10.86
C MET A 464 -11.45 4.45 10.38
N PHE A 465 -10.86 5.59 10.05
CA PHE A 465 -9.56 5.64 9.41
C PHE A 465 -8.83 6.97 9.69
N ASP A 466 -7.54 7.00 9.37
CA ASP A 466 -6.79 8.25 9.25
C ASP A 466 -7.35 9.05 8.10
N GLY A 467 -7.81 10.26 8.36
CA GLY A 467 -8.41 11.11 7.35
C GLY A 467 -7.79 12.49 7.27
N GLY A 468 -7.57 12.94 6.05
CA GLY A 468 -7.28 14.31 5.74
C GLY A 468 -5.86 14.59 5.23
N PRO A 469 -5.73 15.66 4.44
CA PRO A 469 -4.46 16.05 3.86
C PRO A 469 -3.68 16.96 4.81
N SER A 470 -2.53 16.51 5.25
CA SER A 470 -1.62 17.34 6.05
C SER A 470 -1.18 18.63 5.32
N TYR A 471 -1.21 18.63 3.99
CA TYR A 471 -0.78 19.77 3.18
C TYR A 471 -1.77 20.94 3.08
N LEU A 472 -3.03 20.73 3.44
CA LEU A 472 -4.01 21.83 3.57
C LEU A 472 -3.84 22.65 4.86
N LYS A 473 -2.82 22.36 5.65
CA LYS A 473 -2.61 22.95 6.99
C LYS A 473 -3.79 22.73 7.94
N LEU A 474 -4.62 21.75 7.64
CA LEU A 474 -5.67 21.28 8.52
C LEU A 474 -5.15 20.08 9.30
N PRO A 475 -5.46 19.96 10.58
CA PRO A 475 -5.04 18.80 11.36
C PRO A 475 -5.73 17.56 10.80
N ASN A 476 -4.98 16.48 10.56
CA ASN A 476 -5.57 15.19 10.29
C ASN A 476 -6.49 14.79 11.45
N LYS A 477 -7.54 14.08 11.13
CA LYS A 477 -8.55 13.62 12.09
C LYS A 477 -8.81 12.14 11.93
N ILE A 478 -9.44 11.56 12.92
CA ILE A 478 -10.13 10.30 12.71
C ILE A 478 -11.33 10.63 11.82
N ALA A 479 -11.36 10.04 10.65
CA ALA A 479 -12.50 10.07 9.75
C ALA A 479 -13.28 8.76 9.86
N TYR A 480 -14.53 8.79 9.38
CA TYR A 480 -15.38 7.61 9.30
C TYR A 480 -16.27 7.66 8.07
N THR A 481 -16.74 6.50 7.66
CA THR A 481 -17.71 6.31 6.58
C THR A 481 -18.66 5.16 6.95
N LEU A 482 -19.83 5.14 6.35
CA LEU A 482 -20.89 4.17 6.64
C LEU A 482 -21.28 3.42 5.37
N SER A 483 -21.69 2.15 5.55
CA SER A 483 -22.17 1.29 4.47
C SER A 483 -23.25 0.35 4.93
N LYS A 484 -24.18 -0.03 4.03
CA LYS A 484 -25.16 -1.11 4.22
C LYS A 484 -24.65 -2.48 3.75
N ASP A 485 -23.76 -2.50 2.80
CA ASP A 485 -23.35 -3.69 2.07
C ASP A 485 -21.83 -3.97 2.10
N GLY A 486 -21.05 -3.08 2.72
CA GLY A 486 -19.58 -3.19 2.80
C GLY A 486 -18.84 -2.80 1.52
N VAL A 487 -19.55 -2.46 0.47
CA VAL A 487 -18.97 -2.08 -0.85
C VAL A 487 -19.26 -0.61 -1.16
N ASN A 488 -20.51 -0.20 -0.98
CA ASN A 488 -20.93 1.18 -1.21
C ASN A 488 -20.85 1.97 0.10
N TRP A 489 -19.97 2.97 0.14
CA TRP A 489 -19.68 3.75 1.33
C TRP A 489 -20.10 5.21 1.15
N THR A 490 -20.46 5.88 2.24
CA THR A 490 -20.72 7.33 2.23
C THR A 490 -19.43 8.09 1.97
N ARG A 491 -19.54 9.39 1.71
CA ARG A 491 -18.39 10.28 1.81
C ARG A 491 -17.76 10.21 3.21
N ALA A 492 -16.52 10.67 3.32
CA ALA A 492 -15.87 10.80 4.61
C ALA A 492 -16.57 11.82 5.52
N HIS A 493 -16.70 11.46 6.77
CA HIS A 493 -17.13 12.30 7.87
C HIS A 493 -15.99 12.38 8.90
N TYR A 494 -15.98 13.40 9.74
CA TYR A 494 -14.85 13.61 10.65
C TYR A 494 -15.31 13.62 12.11
N LEU A 495 -14.54 12.91 12.93
CA LEU A 495 -14.70 12.95 14.37
C LEU A 495 -14.05 14.24 14.90
N ALA A 496 -14.88 15.17 15.33
CA ALA A 496 -14.42 16.35 16.02
C ALA A 496 -14.04 16.00 17.48
N ILE A 497 -12.76 15.73 17.70
CA ILE A 497 -12.22 15.64 19.07
C ILE A 497 -11.85 17.07 19.47
N ASP A 498 -12.60 17.61 20.41
CA ASP A 498 -12.33 18.95 20.93
C ASP A 498 -10.91 19.04 21.48
N SER A 499 -10.20 20.09 21.12
CA SER A 499 -8.86 20.41 21.60
C SER A 499 -8.79 20.57 23.14
N THR A 500 -9.91 20.68 23.83
CA THR A 500 -9.96 20.73 25.29
C THR A 500 -9.72 19.37 25.94
N VAL A 501 -10.03 18.26 25.25
CA VAL A 501 -9.93 16.91 25.81
C VAL A 501 -8.62 16.21 25.44
N ASN A 502 -8.01 16.53 24.31
CA ASN A 502 -6.81 15.84 23.83
C ASN A 502 -5.82 16.82 23.19
N LYS A 503 -5.25 17.71 23.97
CA LYS A 503 -4.35 18.79 23.47
C LYS A 503 -2.94 18.31 23.12
N TRP A 504 -2.59 17.08 23.43
CA TRP A 504 -1.24 16.59 23.32
C TRP A 504 -0.84 16.13 21.92
N TRP A 505 -1.80 15.84 21.04
CA TRP A 505 -1.51 15.43 19.67
C TRP A 505 -1.62 16.62 18.69
N MET A 506 -0.89 16.55 17.59
CA MET A 506 -0.79 17.68 16.67
C MET A 506 -1.26 17.39 15.25
N THR A 507 -0.91 16.24 14.65
CA THR A 507 -1.12 16.09 13.21
C THR A 507 -1.96 14.91 12.81
N MET A 508 -1.59 13.68 13.14
CA MET A 508 -2.22 12.47 12.61
C MET A 508 -2.68 11.53 13.72
N ARG A 509 -3.74 10.81 13.47
CA ARG A 509 -4.30 9.83 14.41
C ARG A 509 -4.78 8.61 13.68
N THR A 510 -4.29 7.43 14.08
CA THR A 510 -4.73 6.16 13.54
C THR A 510 -5.67 5.49 14.54
N PRO A 511 -6.95 5.30 14.22
CA PRO A 511 -7.86 4.55 15.08
C PRO A 511 -7.47 3.07 15.08
N LEU A 512 -7.52 2.44 16.26
CA LEU A 512 -7.21 1.03 16.43
C LEU A 512 -8.46 0.19 16.75
N CYS A 513 -9.53 0.81 17.18
CA CYS A 513 -10.82 0.17 17.44
C CYS A 513 -11.97 1.17 17.53
N LEU A 514 -13.18 0.64 17.41
CA LEU A 514 -14.44 1.24 17.85
C LEU A 514 -15.19 0.16 18.65
N ILE A 515 -14.98 0.13 19.98
CA ILE A 515 -15.49 -0.95 20.85
C ILE A 515 -16.71 -0.45 21.62
N PRO A 516 -17.88 -1.14 21.55
CA PRO A 516 -19.07 -0.74 22.29
C PRO A 516 -18.91 -0.95 23.80
N GLU A 517 -19.38 0.04 24.57
CA GLU A 517 -19.41 0.03 26.04
C GLU A 517 -20.83 -0.06 26.60
N GLY A 518 -21.86 0.02 25.76
CA GLY A 518 -23.26 0.15 26.12
C GLY A 518 -23.76 1.60 26.03
N ASP A 519 -25.07 1.80 26.02
CA ASP A 519 -25.74 3.12 25.99
C ASP A 519 -25.27 4.04 24.85
N ASP A 520 -25.00 3.44 23.68
CA ASP A 520 -24.46 4.10 22.47
C ASP A 520 -23.06 4.74 22.67
N VAL A 521 -22.36 4.35 23.74
CA VAL A 521 -21.00 4.79 24.02
C VAL A 521 -20.01 3.79 23.47
N TYR A 522 -18.93 4.30 22.87
CA TYR A 522 -17.85 3.52 22.28
C TYR A 522 -16.50 4.03 22.77
N THR A 523 -15.58 3.09 22.97
CA THR A 523 -14.16 3.40 23.20
C THR A 523 -13.40 3.37 21.88
N ILE A 524 -12.64 4.42 21.60
CA ILE A 524 -11.66 4.52 20.53
C ILE A 524 -10.28 4.61 21.16
N VAL A 525 -9.42 3.63 20.87
CA VAL A 525 -7.98 3.71 21.13
C VAL A 525 -7.32 4.11 19.81
N TYR A 526 -6.35 5.00 19.86
CA TYR A 526 -5.70 5.52 18.67
C TYR A 526 -4.22 5.83 18.92
N THR A 527 -3.41 5.80 17.86
CA THR A 527 -2.05 6.34 17.88
C THR A 527 -2.05 7.75 17.32
N ALA A 528 -1.11 8.59 17.71
CA ALA A 528 -1.06 9.96 17.25
C ALA A 528 0.36 10.45 16.99
N TRP A 529 0.50 11.34 16.03
CA TRP A 529 1.75 12.02 15.73
C TRP A 529 1.78 13.35 16.46
N VAL A 530 2.85 13.56 17.21
CA VAL A 530 3.07 14.76 18.03
C VAL A 530 4.29 15.56 17.57
N HIS A 531 4.92 15.17 16.45
CA HIS A 531 6.15 15.78 16.02
C HIS A 531 5.93 17.17 15.42
N ASP A 532 6.39 18.18 16.16
CA ASP A 532 6.49 19.56 15.71
C ASP A 532 7.73 20.21 16.32
N ASP A 533 8.75 20.40 15.49
CA ASP A 533 10.02 21.03 15.92
C ASP A 533 9.86 22.47 16.39
N THR A 534 8.75 23.13 16.05
CA THR A 534 8.44 24.50 16.45
C THR A 534 7.63 24.59 17.73
N SER A 535 7.13 23.46 18.23
CA SER A 535 6.29 23.39 19.43
C SER A 535 7.12 23.56 20.71
N ASP A 536 6.56 24.27 21.68
CA ASP A 536 7.08 24.30 23.06
C ASP A 536 6.77 23.02 23.83
N ASN A 537 5.95 22.13 23.28
CA ASN A 537 5.65 20.84 23.89
C ASN A 537 6.87 19.90 23.81
N PRO A 538 7.47 19.50 24.94
CA PRO A 538 8.64 18.62 24.92
C PRO A 538 8.35 17.24 24.26
N ASN A 539 7.11 16.75 24.32
CA ASN A 539 6.72 15.49 23.66
C ASN A 539 6.76 15.60 22.14
N ALA A 540 6.47 16.77 21.59
CA ALA A 540 6.54 17.01 20.16
C ALA A 540 7.97 16.92 19.59
N LYS A 541 8.98 17.09 20.44
CA LYS A 541 10.41 17.02 20.06
C LYS A 541 10.97 15.60 20.10
N THR A 542 10.28 14.66 20.74
CA THR A 542 10.80 13.29 20.94
C THR A 542 10.61 12.38 19.73
N ARG A 543 9.81 12.78 18.72
CA ARG A 543 9.36 11.92 17.61
C ARG A 543 8.70 10.61 18.04
N PHE A 544 8.32 10.50 19.30
CA PHE A 544 7.61 9.35 19.84
C PHE A 544 6.12 9.52 19.56
N ASN A 545 5.51 8.55 18.90
CA ASN A 545 4.08 8.51 18.64
C ASN A 545 3.36 7.80 19.79
N PRO A 546 2.64 8.55 20.65
CA PRO A 546 1.96 7.95 21.79
C PRO A 546 0.64 7.28 21.42
N VAL A 547 0.07 6.57 22.40
CA VAL A 547 -1.29 6.01 22.34
C VAL A 547 -2.25 6.87 23.14
N GLY A 548 -3.40 7.19 22.56
CA GLY A 548 -4.49 7.90 23.23
C GLY A 548 -5.77 7.07 23.31
N MET A 549 -6.70 7.55 24.12
CA MET A 549 -8.03 6.94 24.25
C MET A 549 -9.09 8.04 24.39
N VAL A 550 -10.22 7.84 23.71
CA VAL A 550 -11.40 8.70 23.82
C VAL A 550 -12.66 7.84 23.87
N LYS A 551 -13.66 8.31 24.61
CA LYS A 551 -15.02 7.75 24.59
C LYS A 551 -15.93 8.68 23.84
N VAL A 552 -16.71 8.10 22.92
CA VAL A 552 -17.65 8.82 22.08
C VAL A 552 -19.04 8.23 22.22
N LYS A 553 -20.05 9.06 22.08
CA LYS A 553 -21.44 8.62 22.02
C LYS A 553 -21.99 8.87 20.63
N ILE A 554 -22.70 7.90 20.06
CA ILE A 554 -23.36 8.01 18.77
C ILE A 554 -24.68 8.78 18.94
N ASP A 555 -24.96 9.73 18.05
CA ASP A 555 -26.27 10.34 17.89
C ASP A 555 -27.10 9.50 16.90
N ASN A 556 -28.04 8.71 17.45
CA ASN A 556 -28.88 7.83 16.64
C ASN A 556 -29.78 8.57 15.65
N LYS A 557 -30.13 9.83 15.90
CA LYS A 557 -30.91 10.63 14.95
C LYS A 557 -30.07 10.98 13.73
N VAL A 558 -28.82 11.40 13.94
CA VAL A 558 -27.87 11.67 12.85
C VAL A 558 -27.57 10.39 12.10
N LEU A 559 -27.37 9.26 12.82
CA LEU A 559 -27.14 7.96 12.20
C LEU A 559 -28.31 7.54 11.29
N ASP A 560 -29.54 7.72 11.75
CA ASP A 560 -30.75 7.40 10.97
C ASP A 560 -30.90 8.30 9.73
N GLU A 561 -30.52 9.57 9.82
CA GLU A 561 -30.53 10.49 8.66
C GLU A 561 -29.49 10.06 7.60
N ILE A 562 -28.29 9.71 8.03
CA ILE A 562 -27.27 9.19 7.11
C ILE A 562 -27.74 7.86 6.49
N ALA A 563 -28.33 6.97 7.27
CA ALA A 563 -28.84 5.69 6.80
C ALA A 563 -29.94 5.81 5.73
N LYS A 564 -30.75 6.87 5.76
CA LYS A 564 -31.77 7.12 4.72
C LYS A 564 -31.15 7.50 3.38
N GLY A 565 -29.97 8.10 3.39
CA GLY A 565 -29.23 8.50 2.18
C GLY A 565 -28.45 7.35 1.53
N LEU A 566 -28.25 6.24 2.23
CA LEU A 566 -27.65 5.00 1.74
C LEU A 566 -28.72 4.10 1.11
#